data_24b919d20aa75b9998395cab397b4797
#
_entry.id   24b919d20aa75b9998395cab397b4797
#
_cell.length_a   1.000
_cell.length_b   1.000
_cell.length_c   1.000
_cell.angle_alpha   90.00
_cell.angle_beta   90.00
_cell.angle_gamma   90.00
#
_symmetry.space_group_name_H-M   'P 1'
#
loop_
_entity.id
_entity.type
_entity.pdbx_description
1 polymer ?
#
loop_
_entity_poly.entity_id
_entity_poly.type
_entity_poly.pdbx_seq_one_letter_code
_entity_poly.pdbx_strand_id
1 'polypeptide(L)'
;MTGGDDRAREAPVPLKTWIAVGGALLGAFLAVLNIQITNTALPYIEGGIATGGVYGTWISTAYLIGEIIVVPLTDYLSQVFSVRRYLLVNTALFLLFSVMCGQAHNLSEMILYRVLQGFTGGVLIPLAFTIILSMLPPSKHAIGLAGFSITATFAPAIGPTIGGYLNDAYGWPWVFYVNLAPGVVMLAALWYSLPKTPTRFGLLRRGDWRGIALMAIGLAALQTVLDDGNVDDWFGSPYIVKLSLIAAVALVVFIVLEFFTGEPVVNLRLLARRNFGLGTLGNFLLGFALYASAFLLPQYLAVTQGFDAEQAGEVMAWTGLPQLLVIPLVPLFMKRIDARLLVGVGLVVFSLSCFMNLWLDIDYAAPQLLWPDVVRAVGQAIVMTPLSAIAMVGIAPAEAGAASGLFNMMRNLGGAIGTAAVETFFTKREQFHSFIINAHVSLLQPATRERIADLQQYFLTHGAASTVNPQLLSGNLQQYAMAQGAAGVAGVWHEAVIAVGNTIRAQATIMGYADCFALLGVVLVAAILPIALLRKGTGAGGAAH
;
A
#
# COMPACT_ATOMS: atom_id res chain seq x y z
N MET A 1 47.14 13.00 34.38
CA MET A 1 46.04 13.90 34.11
C MET A 1 46.18 14.42 32.67
N THR A 2 45.53 13.80 31.75
CA THR A 2 45.09 14.35 30.44
C THR A 2 44.17 13.31 29.84
N GLY A 3 42.89 13.33 30.21
CA GLY A 3 41.86 12.54 29.59
C GLY A 3 41.56 13.20 28.22
N GLY A 4 42.20 12.69 27.19
CA GLY A 4 41.90 13.02 25.81
C GLY A 4 40.50 12.54 25.45
N ASP A 5 39.66 13.47 25.11
CA ASP A 5 38.33 13.30 24.54
C ASP A 5 38.49 12.73 23.10
N ASP A 6 38.88 11.46 23.01
CA ASP A 6 38.95 10.70 21.75
C ASP A 6 37.55 10.18 21.36
N ARG A 7 36.60 11.10 21.24
CA ARG A 7 35.52 10.91 20.26
C ARG A 7 36.17 11.04 18.89
N ALA A 8 36.65 9.93 18.36
CA ALA A 8 37.08 9.82 16.98
C ALA A 8 36.00 10.54 16.13
N ARG A 9 36.32 11.72 15.61
CA ARG A 9 35.43 12.46 14.69
C ARG A 9 35.29 11.58 13.47
N GLU A 10 34.15 10.86 13.38
CA GLU A 10 33.83 10.11 12.17
C GLU A 10 34.03 11.05 10.98
N ALA A 11 34.81 10.59 10.00
CA ALA A 11 35.04 11.35 8.78
C ALA A 11 33.69 11.73 8.15
N PRO A 12 33.53 12.95 7.67
CA PRO A 12 32.27 13.39 7.06
C PRO A 12 31.94 12.46 5.87
N VAL A 13 30.69 11.98 5.84
CA VAL A 13 30.22 11.12 4.74
C VAL A 13 30.35 11.90 3.42
N PRO A 14 31.03 11.34 2.40
CA PRO A 14 31.22 12.03 1.13
C PRO A 14 29.89 12.43 0.47
N LEU A 15 29.84 13.62 -0.14
CA LEU A 15 28.65 14.08 -0.87
C LEU A 15 28.16 13.05 -1.89
N LYS A 16 29.09 12.36 -2.54
CA LYS A 16 28.81 11.30 -3.50
C LYS A 16 27.95 10.17 -2.90
N THR A 17 28.19 9.80 -1.65
CA THR A 17 27.36 8.81 -0.92
C THR A 17 25.95 9.32 -0.68
N TRP A 18 25.79 10.60 -0.29
CA TRP A 18 24.47 11.19 -0.12
C TRP A 18 23.70 11.30 -1.45
N ILE A 19 24.38 11.56 -2.55
CA ILE A 19 23.76 11.55 -3.89
C ILE A 19 23.30 10.13 -4.25
N ALA A 20 24.08 9.09 -3.91
CA ALA A 20 23.67 7.70 -4.14
C ALA A 20 22.42 7.34 -3.33
N VAL A 21 22.41 7.68 -2.04
CA VAL A 21 21.27 7.46 -1.15
C VAL A 21 20.04 8.24 -1.62
N GLY A 22 20.20 9.52 -1.94
CA GLY A 22 19.11 10.37 -2.45
C GLY A 22 18.52 9.86 -3.76
N GLY A 23 19.37 9.45 -4.71
CA GLY A 23 18.93 8.83 -5.96
C GLY A 23 18.18 7.52 -5.75
N ALA A 24 18.64 6.67 -4.83
CA ALA A 24 17.98 5.42 -4.51
C ALA A 24 16.63 5.65 -3.79
N LEU A 25 16.56 6.62 -2.88
CA LEU A 25 15.32 7.03 -2.21
C LEU A 25 14.30 7.59 -3.22
N LEU A 26 14.73 8.39 -4.18
CA LEU A 26 13.88 8.89 -5.26
C LEU A 26 13.29 7.73 -6.08
N GLY A 27 14.09 6.69 -6.35
CA GLY A 27 13.61 5.48 -7.03
C GLY A 27 12.55 4.73 -6.24
N ALA A 28 12.79 4.49 -4.95
CA ALA A 28 11.81 3.86 -4.08
C ALA A 28 10.52 4.69 -3.98
N PHE A 29 10.65 6.03 -3.93
CA PHE A 29 9.51 6.94 -3.95
C PHE A 29 8.69 6.78 -5.22
N LEU A 30 9.33 6.78 -6.41
CA LEU A 30 8.64 6.61 -7.69
C LEU A 30 7.93 5.26 -7.82
N ALA A 31 8.55 4.17 -7.36
CA ALA A 31 7.95 2.85 -7.41
C ALA A 31 6.65 2.78 -6.57
N VAL A 32 6.69 3.28 -5.33
CA VAL A 32 5.52 3.31 -4.44
C VAL A 32 4.46 4.30 -4.94
N LEU A 33 4.88 5.47 -5.39
CA LEU A 33 3.99 6.51 -5.93
C LEU A 33 3.20 6.01 -7.14
N ASN A 34 3.86 5.26 -8.04
CA ASN A 34 3.26 4.74 -9.27
C ASN A 34 2.05 3.83 -9.00
N ILE A 35 2.07 3.06 -7.92
CA ILE A 35 0.94 2.21 -7.51
C ILE A 35 -0.28 3.09 -7.21
N GLN A 36 -0.11 4.10 -6.38
CA GLN A 36 -1.21 4.91 -5.88
C GLN A 36 -1.78 5.86 -6.94
N ILE A 37 -0.91 6.47 -7.73
CA ILE A 37 -1.34 7.32 -8.87
C ILE A 37 -2.20 6.51 -9.84
N THR A 38 -1.78 5.28 -10.18
CA THR A 38 -2.54 4.42 -11.09
C THR A 38 -3.89 4.01 -10.51
N ASN A 39 -3.94 3.65 -9.22
CA ASN A 39 -5.19 3.26 -8.56
C ASN A 39 -6.23 4.39 -8.57
N THR A 40 -5.78 5.63 -8.37
CA THR A 40 -6.66 6.81 -8.41
C THR A 40 -7.19 7.10 -9.83
N ALA A 41 -6.36 6.90 -10.85
CA ALA A 41 -6.72 7.13 -12.25
C ALA A 41 -7.38 5.91 -12.92
N LEU A 42 -7.57 4.80 -12.20
CA LEU A 42 -8.03 3.53 -12.77
C LEU A 42 -9.31 3.65 -13.61
N PRO A 43 -10.40 4.30 -13.14
CA PRO A 43 -11.63 4.44 -13.94
C PRO A 43 -11.42 5.20 -15.27
N TYR A 44 -10.52 6.18 -15.27
CA TYR A 44 -10.19 6.95 -16.47
C TYR A 44 -9.33 6.17 -17.45
N ILE A 45 -8.40 5.33 -16.94
CA ILE A 45 -7.62 4.42 -17.76
C ILE A 45 -8.54 3.38 -18.41
N GLU A 46 -9.47 2.79 -17.65
CA GLU A 46 -10.47 1.83 -18.12
C GLU A 46 -11.30 2.44 -19.27
N GLY A 47 -11.78 3.67 -19.08
CA GLY A 47 -12.49 4.41 -20.14
C GLY A 47 -11.61 4.66 -21.36
N GLY A 48 -10.35 5.03 -21.16
CA GLY A 48 -9.39 5.35 -22.22
C GLY A 48 -9.01 4.17 -23.12
N ILE A 49 -8.94 2.95 -22.55
CA ILE A 49 -8.63 1.71 -23.31
C ILE A 49 -9.87 0.86 -23.59
N ALA A 50 -11.05 1.41 -23.34
CA ALA A 50 -12.35 0.77 -23.58
C ALA A 50 -12.50 -0.61 -22.90
N THR A 51 -12.06 -0.74 -21.64
CA THR A 51 -12.24 -1.94 -20.81
C THR A 51 -13.30 -1.72 -19.74
N GLY A 52 -13.97 -2.78 -19.30
CA GLY A 52 -15.00 -2.71 -18.25
C GLY A 52 -14.43 -3.02 -16.86
N GLY A 53 -15.10 -2.48 -15.81
CA GLY A 53 -14.64 -2.44 -14.43
C GLY A 53 -14.11 -3.74 -13.81
N VAL A 54 -14.66 -4.93 -14.14
CA VAL A 54 -14.18 -6.19 -13.58
C VAL A 54 -12.77 -6.55 -14.08
N TYR A 55 -12.46 -6.20 -15.33
CA TYR A 55 -11.14 -6.50 -15.91
C TYR A 55 -10.12 -5.38 -15.71
N GLY A 56 -10.57 -4.18 -15.37
CA GLY A 56 -9.69 -3.02 -15.15
C GLY A 56 -8.80 -3.17 -13.93
N THR A 57 -9.24 -3.86 -12.89
CA THR A 57 -8.45 -4.16 -11.70
C THR A 57 -7.12 -4.84 -12.03
N TRP A 58 -7.06 -5.63 -13.11
CA TRP A 58 -5.84 -6.26 -13.61
C TRP A 58 -4.72 -5.29 -13.94
N ILE A 59 -5.02 -4.01 -14.20
CA ILE A 59 -4.03 -2.97 -14.43
C ILE A 59 -3.15 -2.75 -13.18
N SER A 60 -3.77 -2.77 -12.00
CA SER A 60 -3.05 -2.65 -10.73
C SER A 60 -2.44 -3.97 -10.29
N THR A 61 -3.20 -5.06 -10.35
CA THR A 61 -2.76 -6.43 -10.00
C THR A 61 -1.54 -6.84 -10.80
N ALA A 62 -1.48 -6.56 -12.10
CA ALA A 62 -0.34 -6.89 -12.96
C ALA A 62 0.98 -6.24 -12.48
N TYR A 63 0.94 -4.98 -12.06
CA TYR A 63 2.09 -4.30 -11.49
C TYR A 63 2.53 -4.97 -10.17
N LEU A 64 1.59 -5.26 -9.27
CA LEU A 64 1.87 -5.88 -7.98
C LEU A 64 2.43 -7.30 -8.14
N ILE A 65 1.95 -8.08 -9.12
CA ILE A 65 2.53 -9.38 -9.47
C ILE A 65 3.99 -9.24 -9.88
N GLY A 66 4.30 -8.31 -10.78
CA GLY A 66 5.70 -8.03 -11.18
C GLY A 66 6.58 -7.64 -9.99
N GLU A 67 6.07 -6.75 -9.15
CA GLU A 67 6.77 -6.25 -7.96
C GLU A 67 7.03 -7.36 -6.94
N ILE A 68 6.00 -8.11 -6.54
CA ILE A 68 6.13 -9.12 -5.47
C ILE A 68 7.09 -10.25 -5.85
N ILE A 69 7.20 -10.57 -7.14
CA ILE A 69 8.14 -11.57 -7.66
C ILE A 69 9.58 -11.06 -7.59
N VAL A 70 9.84 -9.80 -7.98
CA VAL A 70 11.20 -9.30 -8.11
C VAL A 70 11.82 -8.85 -6.79
N VAL A 71 11.02 -8.39 -5.82
CA VAL A 71 11.51 -7.90 -4.52
C VAL A 71 12.44 -8.91 -3.83
N PRO A 72 12.05 -10.18 -3.63
CA PRO A 72 12.95 -11.17 -3.04
C PRO A 72 14.13 -11.57 -3.94
N LEU A 73 13.99 -11.48 -5.27
CA LEU A 73 15.06 -11.78 -6.22
C LEU A 73 16.13 -10.68 -6.30
N THR A 74 15.82 -9.49 -5.83
CA THR A 74 16.65 -8.30 -6.00
C THR A 74 18.05 -8.47 -5.43
N ASP A 75 18.18 -9.10 -4.25
CA ASP A 75 19.49 -9.33 -3.65
C ASP A 75 20.35 -10.25 -4.52
N TYR A 76 19.82 -11.40 -4.91
CA TYR A 76 20.52 -12.35 -5.78
C TYR A 76 20.93 -11.73 -7.11
N LEU A 77 20.00 -11.09 -7.82
CA LEU A 77 20.27 -10.49 -9.12
C LEU A 77 21.23 -9.29 -9.01
N SER A 78 21.18 -8.52 -7.92
CA SER A 78 22.12 -7.43 -7.68
C SER A 78 23.56 -7.90 -7.45
N GLN A 79 23.75 -9.08 -6.86
CA GLN A 79 25.05 -9.71 -6.71
C GLN A 79 25.60 -10.24 -8.04
N VAL A 80 24.74 -10.79 -8.91
CA VAL A 80 25.08 -11.28 -10.25
C VAL A 80 25.52 -10.14 -11.17
N PHE A 81 24.67 -9.11 -11.32
CA PHE A 81 24.84 -8.02 -12.29
C PHE A 81 25.60 -6.80 -11.75
N SER A 82 25.94 -6.78 -10.48
CA SER A 82 26.36 -5.65 -9.65
C SER A 82 25.23 -4.65 -9.36
N VAL A 83 25.16 -4.14 -8.14
CA VAL A 83 24.13 -3.18 -7.68
C VAL A 83 23.99 -2.01 -8.65
N ARG A 84 25.11 -1.43 -9.08
CA ARG A 84 25.10 -0.28 -10.01
C ARG A 84 24.42 -0.61 -11.34
N ARG A 85 24.87 -1.67 -12.03
CA ARG A 85 24.35 -2.02 -13.36
C ARG A 85 22.89 -2.46 -13.27
N TYR A 86 22.59 -3.28 -12.27
CA TYR A 86 21.26 -3.80 -12.05
C TYR A 86 20.26 -2.67 -11.79
N LEU A 87 20.62 -1.72 -10.93
CA LEU A 87 19.76 -0.57 -10.61
C LEU A 87 19.59 0.37 -11.82
N LEU A 88 20.67 0.69 -12.54
CA LEU A 88 20.60 1.58 -13.73
C LEU A 88 19.75 0.97 -14.85
N VAL A 89 19.93 -0.33 -15.14
CA VAL A 89 19.17 -1.02 -16.19
C VAL A 89 17.69 -1.10 -15.81
N ASN A 90 17.37 -1.51 -14.56
CA ASN A 90 15.98 -1.58 -14.12
C ASN A 90 15.32 -0.20 -14.07
N THR A 91 16.05 0.86 -13.68
CA THR A 91 15.51 2.23 -13.74
C THR A 91 15.19 2.63 -15.18
N ALA A 92 16.11 2.39 -16.12
CA ALA A 92 15.88 2.72 -17.53
C ALA A 92 14.70 1.93 -18.12
N LEU A 93 14.58 0.63 -17.79
CA LEU A 93 13.45 -0.21 -18.20
C LEU A 93 12.14 0.22 -17.54
N PHE A 94 12.16 0.61 -16.27
CA PHE A 94 10.98 1.16 -15.57
C PHE A 94 10.46 2.43 -16.28
N LEU A 95 11.34 3.33 -16.69
CA LEU A 95 10.96 4.51 -17.45
C LEU A 95 10.43 4.16 -18.84
N LEU A 96 11.06 3.19 -19.52
CA LEU A 96 10.59 2.69 -20.82
C LEU A 96 9.17 2.12 -20.70
N PHE A 97 8.93 1.23 -19.73
CA PHE A 97 7.61 0.64 -19.52
C PHE A 97 6.59 1.66 -19.02
N SER A 98 7.00 2.70 -18.28
CA SER A 98 6.14 3.85 -17.97
C SER A 98 5.63 4.54 -19.25
N VAL A 99 6.51 4.78 -20.22
CA VAL A 99 6.10 5.34 -21.52
C VAL A 99 5.14 4.40 -22.25
N MET A 100 5.45 3.10 -22.28
CA MET A 100 4.62 2.10 -22.96
C MET A 100 3.24 1.97 -22.31
N CYS A 101 3.13 2.03 -20.97
CA CYS A 101 1.84 2.07 -20.29
C CYS A 101 0.98 3.26 -20.73
N GLY A 102 1.58 4.46 -20.82
CA GLY A 102 0.87 5.66 -21.30
C GLY A 102 0.47 5.63 -22.78
N GLN A 103 0.99 4.66 -23.54
CA GLN A 103 0.69 4.45 -24.97
C GLN A 103 -0.12 3.17 -25.22
N ALA A 104 -0.57 2.47 -24.19
CA ALA A 104 -1.33 1.24 -24.34
C ALA A 104 -2.72 1.52 -24.97
N HIS A 105 -3.11 0.69 -25.94
CA HIS A 105 -4.36 0.83 -26.68
C HIS A 105 -5.42 -0.18 -26.27
N ASN A 106 -5.05 -1.20 -25.52
CA ASN A 106 -5.94 -2.26 -25.06
C ASN A 106 -5.47 -2.84 -23.74
N LEU A 107 -6.35 -3.58 -23.06
CA LEU A 107 -6.08 -4.17 -21.76
C LEU A 107 -4.88 -5.15 -21.77
N SER A 108 -4.75 -5.97 -22.81
CA SER A 108 -3.65 -6.96 -22.87
C SER A 108 -2.28 -6.30 -22.95
N GLU A 109 -2.15 -5.23 -23.74
CA GLU A 109 -0.91 -4.43 -23.79
C GLU A 109 -0.64 -3.77 -22.44
N MET A 110 -1.67 -3.16 -21.83
CA MET A 110 -1.56 -2.53 -20.52
C MET A 110 -1.09 -3.53 -19.46
N ILE A 111 -1.71 -4.70 -19.36
CA ILE A 111 -1.32 -5.76 -18.42
C ILE A 111 0.15 -6.15 -18.62
N LEU A 112 0.57 -6.41 -19.86
CA LEU A 112 1.95 -6.77 -20.16
C LEU A 112 2.93 -5.68 -19.71
N TYR A 113 2.65 -4.42 -20.07
CA TYR A 113 3.52 -3.31 -19.72
C TYR A 113 3.53 -3.07 -18.20
N ARG A 114 2.42 -3.26 -17.52
CA ARG A 114 2.32 -3.14 -16.06
C ARG A 114 3.11 -4.24 -15.33
N VAL A 115 3.05 -5.50 -15.77
CA VAL A 115 3.90 -6.57 -15.19
C VAL A 115 5.38 -6.22 -15.33
N LEU A 116 5.81 -5.79 -16.53
CA LEU A 116 7.19 -5.43 -16.79
C LEU A 116 7.62 -4.17 -16.03
N GLN A 117 6.74 -3.18 -15.90
CA GLN A 117 6.96 -1.99 -15.10
C GLN A 117 7.07 -2.34 -13.61
N GLY A 118 6.20 -3.18 -13.08
CA GLY A 118 6.25 -3.66 -11.70
C GLY A 118 7.50 -4.48 -11.41
N PHE A 119 7.90 -5.37 -12.33
CA PHE A 119 9.13 -6.14 -12.22
C PHE A 119 10.38 -5.26 -12.18
N THR A 120 10.44 -4.21 -12.97
CA THR A 120 11.58 -3.30 -13.00
C THR A 120 11.53 -2.24 -11.90
N GLY A 121 10.34 -1.79 -11.49
CA GLY A 121 10.12 -0.83 -10.41
C GLY A 121 10.31 -1.44 -9.02
N GLY A 122 9.86 -2.67 -8.80
CA GLY A 122 9.96 -3.36 -7.52
C GLY A 122 11.39 -3.56 -7.00
N VAL A 123 12.38 -3.54 -7.89
CA VAL A 123 13.81 -3.57 -7.55
C VAL A 123 14.25 -2.33 -6.78
N LEU A 124 13.63 -1.17 -7.04
CA LEU A 124 14.08 0.13 -6.54
C LEU A 124 13.93 0.23 -5.02
N ILE A 125 12.90 -0.40 -4.44
CA ILE A 125 12.59 -0.34 -3.01
C ILE A 125 13.66 -1.07 -2.17
N PRO A 126 13.93 -2.39 -2.36
CA PRO A 126 14.91 -3.10 -1.55
C PRO A 126 16.34 -2.63 -1.80
N LEU A 127 16.68 -2.16 -3.01
CA LEU A 127 18.00 -1.61 -3.28
C LEU A 127 18.23 -0.26 -2.60
N ALA A 128 17.22 0.60 -2.48
CA ALA A 128 17.35 1.83 -1.70
C ALA A 128 17.70 1.51 -0.25
N PHE A 129 17.02 0.55 0.35
CA PHE A 129 17.29 0.09 1.71
C PHE A 129 18.71 -0.52 1.83
N THR A 130 19.10 -1.36 0.88
CA THR A 130 20.44 -1.97 0.83
C THR A 130 21.55 -0.92 0.69
N ILE A 131 21.36 0.10 -0.16
CA ILE A 131 22.31 1.19 -0.35
C ILE A 131 22.50 2.00 0.93
N ILE A 132 21.42 2.26 1.67
CA ILE A 132 21.48 2.92 2.99
C ILE A 132 22.37 2.13 3.95
N LEU A 133 22.12 0.82 4.09
CA LEU A 133 22.84 -0.02 5.05
C LEU A 133 24.28 -0.31 4.65
N SER A 134 24.58 -0.33 3.36
CA SER A 134 25.92 -0.69 2.84
C SER A 134 26.85 0.51 2.62
N MET A 135 26.30 1.68 2.32
CA MET A 135 27.12 2.86 1.97
C MET A 135 27.18 3.92 3.07
N LEU A 136 26.20 3.98 3.97
CA LEU A 136 26.26 4.87 5.13
C LEU A 136 26.95 4.18 6.32
N PRO A 137 27.68 4.93 7.13
CA PRO A 137 28.21 4.40 8.40
C PRO A 137 27.05 4.14 9.38
N PRO A 138 27.19 3.16 10.33
CA PRO A 138 26.12 2.78 11.26
C PRO A 138 25.51 3.96 12.04
N SER A 139 26.33 4.98 12.38
CA SER A 139 25.85 6.20 13.05
C SER A 139 24.86 7.03 12.24
N LYS A 140 24.82 6.85 10.89
CA LYS A 140 23.95 7.56 9.96
C LYS A 140 22.82 6.71 9.40
N HIS A 141 22.77 5.41 9.72
CA HIS A 141 21.69 4.52 9.25
C HIS A 141 20.31 5.06 9.63
N ALA A 142 20.11 5.58 10.85
CA ALA A 142 18.82 6.14 11.26
C ALA A 142 18.35 7.31 10.38
N ILE A 143 19.28 8.14 9.88
CA ILE A 143 18.95 9.24 8.96
C ILE A 143 18.56 8.70 7.58
N GLY A 144 19.32 7.74 7.05
CA GLY A 144 18.99 7.07 5.79
C GLY A 144 17.64 6.36 5.84
N LEU A 145 17.38 5.62 6.93
CA LEU A 145 16.12 4.92 7.15
C LEU A 145 14.94 5.88 7.36
N ALA A 146 15.17 7.07 7.95
CA ALA A 146 14.16 8.12 8.01
C ALA A 146 13.79 8.60 6.59
N GLY A 147 14.78 8.84 5.72
CA GLY A 147 14.54 9.12 4.31
C GLY A 147 13.72 8.02 3.62
N PHE A 148 14.06 6.75 3.87
CA PHE A 148 13.30 5.60 3.34
C PHE A 148 11.86 5.56 3.88
N SER A 149 11.67 5.90 5.17
CA SER A 149 10.33 5.98 5.77
C SER A 149 9.45 7.02 5.08
N ILE A 150 10.02 8.17 4.68
CA ILE A 150 9.30 9.18 3.88
C ILE A 150 8.81 8.55 2.57
N THR A 151 9.66 7.82 1.86
CA THR A 151 9.25 7.18 0.59
C THR A 151 8.12 6.17 0.79
N ALA A 152 8.19 5.39 1.88
CA ALA A 152 7.23 4.32 2.14
C ALA A 152 5.86 4.80 2.65
N THR A 153 5.79 5.99 3.25
CA THR A 153 4.56 6.48 3.89
C THR A 153 4.00 7.75 3.24
N PHE A 154 4.85 8.67 2.79
CA PHE A 154 4.40 9.90 2.12
C PHE A 154 4.00 9.65 0.65
N ALA A 155 4.70 8.76 -0.07
CA ALA A 155 4.36 8.47 -1.46
C ALA A 155 2.91 7.92 -1.62
N PRO A 156 2.45 6.95 -0.79
CA PRO A 156 1.05 6.54 -0.83
C PRO A 156 0.06 7.65 -0.51
N ALA A 157 0.41 8.55 0.40
CA ALA A 157 -0.48 9.62 0.83
C ALA A 157 -0.68 10.71 -0.24
N ILE A 158 0.40 11.08 -0.97
CA ILE A 158 0.33 12.14 -1.99
C ILE A 158 -0.06 11.60 -3.37
N GLY A 159 0.03 10.28 -3.57
CA GLY A 159 -0.29 9.62 -4.84
C GLY A 159 -1.65 9.99 -5.41
N PRO A 160 -2.73 9.87 -4.64
CA PRO A 160 -4.08 10.24 -5.10
C PRO A 160 -4.20 11.70 -5.54
N THR A 161 -3.61 12.63 -4.78
CA THR A 161 -3.61 14.06 -5.11
C THR A 161 -2.92 14.33 -6.45
N ILE A 162 -1.70 13.77 -6.63
CA ILE A 162 -0.96 13.91 -7.89
C ILE A 162 -1.69 13.22 -9.04
N GLY A 163 -2.25 12.02 -8.79
CA GLY A 163 -2.97 11.23 -9.79
C GLY A 163 -4.22 11.93 -10.28
N GLY A 164 -5.04 12.45 -9.36
CA GLY A 164 -6.24 13.22 -9.69
C GLY A 164 -5.90 14.45 -10.53
N TYR A 165 -5.00 15.29 -10.04
CA TYR A 165 -4.57 16.51 -10.74
C TYR A 165 -4.01 16.23 -12.16
N LEU A 166 -3.14 15.23 -12.30
CA LEU A 166 -2.56 14.88 -13.61
C LEU A 166 -3.61 14.36 -14.58
N ASN A 167 -4.53 13.54 -14.07
CA ASN A 167 -5.61 12.99 -14.88
C ASN A 167 -6.53 14.10 -15.40
N ASP A 168 -6.94 15.02 -14.53
CA ASP A 168 -7.90 16.07 -14.88
C ASP A 168 -7.28 17.15 -15.76
N ALA A 169 -6.01 17.51 -15.53
CA ALA A 169 -5.31 18.53 -16.31
C ALA A 169 -4.80 18.05 -17.67
N TYR A 170 -4.36 16.80 -17.77
CA TYR A 170 -3.62 16.29 -18.95
C TYR A 170 -4.12 14.94 -19.47
N GLY A 171 -5.02 14.27 -18.76
CA GLY A 171 -5.54 12.94 -19.08
C GLY A 171 -4.69 11.80 -18.49
N TRP A 172 -5.26 10.59 -18.47
CA TRP A 172 -4.69 9.41 -17.82
C TRP A 172 -3.27 9.00 -18.27
N PRO A 173 -2.78 9.21 -19.51
CA PRO A 173 -1.41 8.82 -19.88
C PRO A 173 -0.35 9.53 -19.03
N TRP A 174 -0.61 10.75 -18.55
CA TRP A 174 0.33 11.53 -17.76
C TRP A 174 0.58 10.95 -16.37
N VAL A 175 -0.32 10.10 -15.88
CA VAL A 175 -0.14 9.30 -14.67
C VAL A 175 1.13 8.42 -14.76
N PHE A 176 1.47 7.98 -15.96
CA PHE A 176 2.68 7.20 -16.23
C PHE A 176 3.87 8.09 -16.62
N TYR A 177 3.64 9.14 -17.39
CA TYR A 177 4.72 10.03 -17.85
C TYR A 177 5.34 10.87 -16.73
N VAL A 178 4.65 11.07 -15.62
CA VAL A 178 5.20 11.77 -14.44
C VAL A 178 6.48 11.14 -13.92
N ASN A 179 6.69 9.84 -14.13
CA ASN A 179 7.89 9.13 -13.73
C ASN A 179 9.15 9.55 -14.51
N LEU A 180 9.01 10.12 -15.72
CA LEU A 180 10.14 10.38 -16.63
C LEU A 180 11.10 11.41 -16.08
N ALA A 181 10.60 12.59 -15.69
CA ALA A 181 11.48 13.68 -15.26
C ALA A 181 12.28 13.33 -13.99
N PRO A 182 11.66 12.88 -12.88
CA PRO A 182 12.40 12.48 -11.69
C PRO A 182 13.21 11.20 -11.91
N GLY A 183 12.78 10.29 -12.79
CA GLY A 183 13.50 9.08 -13.13
C GLY A 183 14.80 9.33 -13.89
N VAL A 184 14.84 10.31 -14.79
CA VAL A 184 16.07 10.75 -15.45
C VAL A 184 17.05 11.37 -14.44
N VAL A 185 16.55 12.19 -13.52
CA VAL A 185 17.38 12.76 -12.43
C VAL A 185 17.95 11.64 -11.56
N MET A 186 17.14 10.65 -11.18
CA MET A 186 17.56 9.46 -10.46
C MET A 186 18.66 8.72 -11.23
N LEU A 187 18.45 8.45 -12.52
CA LEU A 187 19.40 7.72 -13.37
C LEU A 187 20.75 8.42 -13.41
N ALA A 188 20.76 9.75 -13.58
CA ALA A 188 21.97 10.58 -13.58
C ALA A 188 22.68 10.55 -12.22
N ALA A 189 21.93 10.69 -11.12
CA ALA A 189 22.46 10.64 -9.76
C ALA A 189 23.12 9.30 -9.46
N LEU A 190 22.47 8.19 -9.79
CA LEU A 190 23.00 6.84 -9.58
C LEU A 190 24.19 6.51 -10.49
N TRP A 191 24.14 6.95 -11.74
CA TRP A 191 25.26 6.79 -12.67
C TRP A 191 26.53 7.49 -12.15
N TYR A 192 26.39 8.69 -11.62
CA TYR A 192 27.49 9.47 -11.07
C TYR A 192 28.01 8.90 -9.76
N SER A 193 27.12 8.45 -8.87
CA SER A 193 27.47 8.21 -7.46
C SER A 193 27.84 6.76 -7.13
N LEU A 194 27.24 5.76 -7.79
CA LEU A 194 27.48 4.36 -7.46
C LEU A 194 28.83 3.86 -7.99
N PRO A 195 29.60 3.12 -7.16
CA PRO A 195 30.88 2.53 -7.56
C PRO A 195 30.69 1.46 -8.64
N LYS A 196 31.66 1.35 -9.54
CA LYS A 196 31.71 0.27 -10.53
C LYS A 196 32.21 -1.00 -9.84
N THR A 197 31.38 -2.03 -9.80
CA THR A 197 31.75 -3.36 -9.30
C THR A 197 31.67 -4.39 -10.42
N PRO A 198 32.53 -5.43 -10.42
CA PRO A 198 32.49 -6.47 -11.45
C PRO A 198 31.21 -7.29 -11.37
N THR A 199 30.76 -7.81 -12.50
CA THR A 199 29.68 -8.79 -12.58
C THR A 199 30.16 -10.18 -12.20
N ARG A 200 29.28 -11.00 -11.61
CA ARG A 200 29.57 -12.36 -11.18
C ARG A 200 28.65 -13.36 -11.87
N PHE A 201 28.70 -13.43 -13.20
CA PHE A 201 27.83 -14.32 -13.98
C PHE A 201 27.94 -15.81 -13.59
N GLY A 202 29.04 -16.21 -12.95
CA GLY A 202 29.19 -17.57 -12.44
C GLY A 202 28.13 -17.97 -11.43
N LEU A 203 27.54 -16.99 -10.71
CA LEU A 203 26.43 -17.23 -9.78
C LEU A 203 25.16 -17.70 -10.49
N LEU A 204 24.91 -17.29 -11.75
CA LEU A 204 23.74 -17.76 -12.51
C LEU A 204 23.68 -19.28 -12.66
N ARG A 205 24.84 -19.96 -12.76
CA ARG A 205 24.90 -21.41 -12.89
C ARG A 205 24.59 -22.13 -11.57
N ARG A 206 24.73 -21.44 -10.44
CA ARG A 206 24.49 -21.99 -9.10
C ARG A 206 23.15 -21.56 -8.53
N GLY A 207 22.44 -20.66 -9.21
CA GLY A 207 21.15 -20.16 -8.75
C GLY A 207 20.10 -21.26 -8.62
N ASP A 208 19.26 -21.15 -7.59
CA ASP A 208 18.11 -22.02 -7.39
C ASP A 208 16.94 -21.62 -8.32
N TRP A 209 17.06 -21.99 -9.59
CA TRP A 209 16.02 -21.71 -10.59
C TRP A 209 14.69 -22.38 -10.28
N ARG A 210 14.70 -23.50 -9.53
CA ARG A 210 13.48 -24.19 -9.09
C ARG A 210 12.76 -23.39 -8.01
N GLY A 211 13.50 -22.93 -7.01
CA GLY A 211 12.98 -22.02 -5.99
C GLY A 211 12.44 -20.73 -6.59
N ILE A 212 13.17 -20.10 -7.52
CA ILE A 212 12.71 -18.90 -8.24
C ILE A 212 11.39 -19.14 -8.96
N ALA A 213 11.27 -20.22 -9.72
CA ALA A 213 10.04 -20.54 -10.47
C ALA A 213 8.86 -20.80 -9.54
N LEU A 214 9.05 -21.59 -8.48
CA LEU A 214 8.00 -21.90 -7.50
C LEU A 214 7.56 -20.66 -6.73
N MET A 215 8.50 -19.80 -6.32
CA MET A 215 8.22 -18.53 -5.68
C MET A 215 7.42 -17.62 -6.60
N ALA A 216 7.85 -17.47 -7.85
CA ALA A 216 7.17 -16.61 -8.82
C ALA A 216 5.74 -17.08 -9.11
N ILE A 217 5.56 -18.37 -9.37
CA ILE A 217 4.24 -18.96 -9.60
C ILE A 217 3.36 -18.83 -8.33
N GLY A 218 3.91 -19.17 -7.18
CA GLY A 218 3.19 -19.13 -5.91
C GLY A 218 2.76 -17.72 -5.50
N LEU A 219 3.66 -16.74 -5.63
CA LEU A 219 3.36 -15.34 -5.30
C LEU A 219 2.41 -14.70 -6.31
N ALA A 220 2.56 -14.99 -7.61
CA ALA A 220 1.63 -14.51 -8.64
C ALA A 220 0.21 -15.06 -8.40
N ALA A 221 0.10 -16.37 -8.19
CA ALA A 221 -1.19 -17.00 -7.89
C ALA A 221 -1.80 -16.46 -6.59
N LEU A 222 -0.98 -16.27 -5.53
CA LEU A 222 -1.45 -15.70 -4.27
C LEU A 222 -1.94 -14.26 -4.45
N GLN A 223 -1.19 -13.41 -5.18
CA GLN A 223 -1.60 -12.04 -5.44
C GLN A 223 -2.94 -11.99 -6.18
N THR A 224 -3.11 -12.81 -7.22
CA THR A 224 -4.37 -12.90 -7.96
C THR A 224 -5.53 -13.37 -7.07
N VAL A 225 -5.30 -14.39 -6.21
CA VAL A 225 -6.32 -14.85 -5.25
C VAL A 225 -6.73 -13.74 -4.28
N LEU A 226 -5.78 -12.93 -3.82
CA LEU A 226 -6.06 -11.83 -2.89
C LEU A 226 -6.83 -10.69 -3.57
N ASP A 227 -6.49 -10.37 -4.82
CA ASP A 227 -7.11 -9.25 -5.55
C ASP A 227 -8.51 -9.62 -6.09
N ASP A 228 -8.65 -10.82 -6.68
CA ASP A 228 -9.91 -11.24 -7.33
C ASP A 228 -10.85 -12.00 -6.37
N GLY A 229 -10.34 -12.48 -5.22
CA GLY A 229 -11.07 -13.39 -4.32
C GLY A 229 -12.41 -12.84 -3.85
N ASN A 230 -12.48 -11.57 -3.46
CA ASN A 230 -13.72 -10.95 -3.00
C ASN A 230 -14.74 -10.75 -4.14
N VAL A 231 -14.27 -10.42 -5.34
CA VAL A 231 -15.11 -10.22 -6.53
C VAL A 231 -15.69 -11.55 -7.02
N ASP A 232 -14.88 -12.61 -6.99
CA ASP A 232 -15.22 -13.95 -7.50
C ASP A 232 -15.77 -14.90 -6.42
N ASP A 233 -16.31 -14.37 -5.33
CA ASP A 233 -16.89 -15.15 -4.21
C ASP A 233 -15.94 -16.20 -3.62
N TRP A 234 -14.64 -15.87 -3.54
CA TRP A 234 -13.62 -16.70 -2.89
C TRP A 234 -13.68 -18.19 -3.31
N PHE A 235 -13.81 -19.09 -2.35
CA PHE A 235 -13.85 -20.54 -2.59
C PHE A 235 -15.15 -21.04 -3.22
N GLY A 236 -16.13 -20.17 -3.49
CA GLY A 236 -17.27 -20.47 -4.36
C GLY A 236 -16.88 -20.55 -5.84
N SER A 237 -15.82 -19.86 -6.23
CA SER A 237 -15.30 -19.87 -7.60
C SER A 237 -14.28 -21.00 -7.83
N PRO A 238 -14.51 -21.90 -8.82
CA PRO A 238 -13.51 -22.91 -9.20
C PRO A 238 -12.18 -22.31 -9.67
N TYR A 239 -12.19 -21.09 -10.19
CA TYR A 239 -11.00 -20.35 -10.60
C TYR A 239 -10.13 -20.00 -9.39
N ILE A 240 -10.71 -19.36 -8.38
CA ILE A 240 -10.01 -18.99 -7.13
C ILE A 240 -9.52 -20.22 -6.37
N VAL A 241 -10.32 -21.30 -6.32
CA VAL A 241 -9.91 -22.58 -5.69
C VAL A 241 -8.67 -23.17 -6.38
N LYS A 242 -8.63 -23.18 -7.71
CA LYS A 242 -7.45 -23.68 -8.46
C LYS A 242 -6.22 -22.81 -8.20
N LEU A 243 -6.36 -21.49 -8.26
CA LEU A 243 -5.25 -20.58 -7.99
C LEU A 243 -4.76 -20.68 -6.54
N SER A 244 -5.67 -20.80 -5.57
CA SER A 244 -5.32 -21.00 -4.15
C SER A 244 -4.54 -22.31 -3.95
N LEU A 245 -4.93 -23.39 -4.62
CA LEU A 245 -4.19 -24.64 -4.57
C LEU A 245 -2.80 -24.51 -5.20
N ILE A 246 -2.68 -23.85 -6.36
CA ILE A 246 -1.40 -23.59 -7.01
C ILE A 246 -0.52 -22.74 -6.08
N ALA A 247 -1.05 -21.66 -5.50
CA ALA A 247 -0.32 -20.81 -4.57
C ALA A 247 0.17 -21.60 -3.35
N ALA A 248 -0.72 -22.36 -2.70
CA ALA A 248 -0.39 -23.15 -1.51
C ALA A 248 0.68 -24.20 -1.81
N VAL A 249 0.53 -24.99 -2.86
CA VAL A 249 1.50 -26.02 -3.23
C VAL A 249 2.84 -25.40 -3.61
N ALA A 250 2.84 -24.40 -4.49
CA ALA A 250 4.07 -23.76 -4.95
C ALA A 250 4.84 -23.10 -3.80
N LEU A 251 4.15 -22.35 -2.91
CA LEU A 251 4.80 -21.69 -1.79
C LEU A 251 5.27 -22.66 -0.70
N VAL A 252 4.51 -23.71 -0.40
CA VAL A 252 4.95 -24.75 0.57
C VAL A 252 6.18 -25.47 0.04
N VAL A 253 6.17 -25.90 -1.22
CA VAL A 253 7.33 -26.55 -1.83
C VAL A 253 8.51 -25.60 -1.91
N PHE A 254 8.30 -24.32 -2.26
CA PHE A 254 9.32 -23.30 -2.23
C PHE A 254 9.96 -23.17 -0.85
N ILE A 255 9.16 -22.99 0.22
CA ILE A 255 9.65 -22.84 1.59
C ILE A 255 10.48 -24.07 1.99
N VAL A 256 9.99 -25.28 1.71
CA VAL A 256 10.70 -26.51 2.02
C VAL A 256 12.04 -26.56 1.28
N LEU A 257 12.05 -26.28 -0.03
CA LEU A 257 13.29 -26.29 -0.81
C LEU A 257 14.32 -25.27 -0.28
N GLU A 258 13.90 -24.04 0.07
CA GLU A 258 14.79 -22.99 0.59
C GLU A 258 15.50 -23.40 1.89
N PHE A 259 14.88 -24.25 2.73
CA PHE A 259 15.54 -24.77 3.94
C PHE A 259 16.62 -25.82 3.63
N PHE A 260 16.48 -26.56 2.50
CA PHE A 260 17.44 -27.60 2.12
C PHE A 260 18.47 -27.13 1.09
N THR A 261 18.25 -25.99 0.43
CA THR A 261 19.18 -25.43 -0.55
C THR A 261 20.37 -24.76 0.14
N GLY A 262 21.58 -25.00 -0.37
CA GLY A 262 22.81 -24.45 0.18
C GLY A 262 23.00 -22.95 -0.10
N GLU A 263 22.54 -22.48 -1.27
CA GLU A 263 22.57 -21.08 -1.68
C GLU A 263 21.12 -20.63 -1.99
N PRO A 264 20.29 -20.38 -0.94
CA PRO A 264 18.87 -20.06 -1.10
C PRO A 264 18.69 -18.68 -1.76
N VAL A 265 17.64 -18.50 -2.56
CA VAL A 265 17.28 -17.22 -3.16
C VAL A 265 16.76 -16.25 -2.11
N VAL A 266 15.95 -16.78 -1.17
CA VAL A 266 15.43 -16.03 -0.03
C VAL A 266 15.95 -16.65 1.25
N ASN A 267 16.80 -15.97 1.97
CA ASN A 267 17.37 -16.49 3.21
C ASN A 267 16.34 -16.48 4.36
N LEU A 268 15.40 -17.43 4.35
CA LEU A 268 14.38 -17.58 5.39
C LEU A 268 14.96 -17.85 6.79
N ARG A 269 16.22 -18.34 6.88
CA ARG A 269 16.90 -18.57 8.17
C ARG A 269 17.10 -17.28 8.96
N LEU A 270 17.08 -16.10 8.28
CA LEU A 270 17.13 -14.81 8.96
C LEU A 270 15.93 -14.60 9.90
N LEU A 271 14.75 -15.14 9.58
CA LEU A 271 13.56 -15.06 10.44
C LEU A 271 13.75 -15.76 11.80
N ALA A 272 14.67 -16.70 11.91
CA ALA A 272 15.02 -17.33 13.18
C ALA A 272 15.80 -16.39 14.12
N ARG A 273 16.39 -15.31 13.60
CA ARG A 273 17.04 -14.28 14.43
C ARG A 273 15.95 -13.44 15.11
N ARG A 274 15.93 -13.45 16.42
CA ARG A 274 14.83 -12.89 17.24
C ARG A 274 14.42 -11.47 16.82
N ASN A 275 15.36 -10.53 16.73
CA ASN A 275 15.03 -9.15 16.37
C ASN A 275 14.57 -9.02 14.92
N PHE A 276 15.19 -9.76 14.00
CA PHE A 276 14.78 -9.75 12.60
C PHE A 276 13.42 -10.40 12.41
N GLY A 277 13.18 -11.59 12.94
CA GLY A 277 11.90 -12.30 12.78
C GLY A 277 10.72 -11.55 13.41
N LEU A 278 10.85 -11.09 14.66
CA LEU A 278 9.81 -10.32 15.33
C LEU A 278 9.61 -8.92 14.70
N GLY A 279 10.71 -8.26 14.29
CA GLY A 279 10.64 -6.99 13.58
C GLY A 279 9.96 -7.12 12.20
N THR A 280 10.25 -8.21 11.49
CA THR A 280 9.62 -8.52 10.20
C THR A 280 8.14 -8.87 10.37
N LEU A 281 7.75 -9.59 11.43
CA LEU A 281 6.35 -9.82 11.77
C LEU A 281 5.63 -8.50 12.11
N GLY A 282 6.27 -7.63 12.89
CA GLY A 282 5.75 -6.29 13.16
C GLY A 282 5.58 -5.47 11.88
N ASN A 283 6.54 -5.58 10.94
CA ASN A 283 6.48 -4.91 9.64
C ASN A 283 5.39 -5.47 8.71
N PHE A 284 5.10 -6.78 8.79
CA PHE A 284 3.98 -7.42 8.12
C PHE A 284 2.64 -6.86 8.62
N LEU A 285 2.43 -6.79 9.94
CA LEU A 285 1.22 -6.24 10.54
C LEU A 285 1.08 -4.73 10.30
N LEU A 286 2.19 -4.01 10.29
CA LEU A 286 2.21 -2.60 9.90
C LEU A 286 1.82 -2.43 8.43
N GLY A 287 2.36 -3.26 7.53
CA GLY A 287 2.00 -3.29 6.11
C GLY A 287 0.52 -3.56 5.91
N PHE A 288 -0.03 -4.55 6.63
CA PHE A 288 -1.46 -4.86 6.66
C PHE A 288 -2.30 -3.61 6.94
N ALA A 289 -2.02 -2.91 8.04
CA ALA A 289 -2.80 -1.74 8.42
C ALA A 289 -2.56 -0.52 7.51
N LEU A 290 -1.32 -0.32 7.05
CA LEU A 290 -0.93 0.82 6.22
C LEU A 290 -1.63 0.80 4.85
N TYR A 291 -1.54 -0.33 4.13
CA TYR A 291 -2.12 -0.44 2.80
C TYR A 291 -3.65 -0.54 2.85
N ALA A 292 -4.20 -1.33 3.79
CA ALA A 292 -5.65 -1.43 3.95
C ALA A 292 -6.29 -0.08 4.32
N SER A 293 -5.66 0.70 5.20
CA SER A 293 -6.18 2.03 5.54
C SER A 293 -6.03 3.04 4.40
N ALA A 294 -4.98 2.93 3.57
CA ALA A 294 -4.80 3.73 2.36
C ALA A 294 -5.83 3.37 1.26
N PHE A 295 -6.36 2.15 1.27
CA PHE A 295 -7.42 1.68 0.39
C PHE A 295 -8.81 2.14 0.86
N LEU A 296 -9.09 2.04 2.17
CA LEU A 296 -10.42 2.33 2.74
C LEU A 296 -10.82 3.81 2.64
N LEU A 297 -9.89 4.72 2.95
CA LEU A 297 -10.22 6.15 3.08
C LEU A 297 -10.70 6.76 1.76
N PRO A 298 -10.00 6.61 0.62
CA PRO A 298 -10.50 7.15 -0.65
C PRO A 298 -11.80 6.49 -1.10
N GLN A 299 -12.01 5.20 -0.82
CA GLN A 299 -13.28 4.54 -1.12
C GLN A 299 -14.44 5.11 -0.30
N TYR A 300 -14.24 5.35 1.00
CA TYR A 300 -15.23 6.02 1.84
C TYR A 300 -15.57 7.40 1.27
N LEU A 301 -14.58 8.21 0.91
CA LEU A 301 -14.79 9.55 0.36
C LEU A 301 -15.54 9.50 -0.96
N ALA A 302 -15.17 8.61 -1.87
CA ALA A 302 -15.82 8.47 -3.18
C ALA A 302 -17.24 7.92 -3.07
N VAL A 303 -17.45 6.84 -2.31
CA VAL A 303 -18.74 6.12 -2.25
C VAL A 303 -19.75 6.83 -1.35
N THR A 304 -19.30 7.38 -0.21
CA THR A 304 -20.20 7.95 0.81
C THR A 304 -20.38 9.45 0.63
N GLN A 305 -19.29 10.17 0.33
CA GLN A 305 -19.30 11.63 0.20
C GLN A 305 -19.45 12.09 -1.24
N GLY A 306 -19.29 11.18 -2.22
CA GLY A 306 -19.34 11.53 -3.65
C GLY A 306 -18.18 12.41 -4.11
N PHE A 307 -17.05 12.38 -3.39
CA PHE A 307 -15.86 13.16 -3.72
C PHE A 307 -15.23 12.63 -5.01
N ASP A 308 -14.79 13.56 -5.85
CA ASP A 308 -13.92 13.24 -6.96
C ASP A 308 -12.48 12.94 -6.51
N ALA A 309 -11.62 12.55 -7.45
CA ALA A 309 -10.24 12.16 -7.14
C ALA A 309 -9.40 13.32 -6.58
N GLU A 310 -9.65 14.56 -7.00
CA GLU A 310 -8.95 15.75 -6.50
C GLU A 310 -9.36 16.04 -5.06
N GLN A 311 -10.65 16.09 -4.78
CA GLN A 311 -11.21 16.31 -3.43
C GLN A 311 -10.77 15.22 -2.44
N ALA A 312 -10.84 13.95 -2.84
CA ALA A 312 -10.33 12.84 -2.02
C ALA A 312 -8.83 12.96 -1.77
N GLY A 313 -8.06 13.39 -2.78
CA GLY A 313 -6.63 13.64 -2.70
C GLY A 313 -6.28 14.77 -1.71
N GLU A 314 -7.05 15.84 -1.66
CA GLU A 314 -6.86 16.94 -0.69
C GLU A 314 -7.02 16.46 0.76
N VAL A 315 -8.03 15.63 1.03
CA VAL A 315 -8.23 15.04 2.36
C VAL A 315 -7.07 14.11 2.69
N MET A 316 -6.71 13.22 1.77
CA MET A 316 -5.63 12.26 1.98
C MET A 316 -4.26 12.91 2.14
N ALA A 317 -4.02 14.10 1.61
CA ALA A 317 -2.76 14.82 1.81
C ALA A 317 -2.41 15.00 3.29
N TRP A 318 -3.40 15.14 4.16
CA TRP A 318 -3.20 15.26 5.60
C TRP A 318 -2.72 13.95 6.27
N THR A 319 -2.85 12.81 5.61
CA THR A 319 -2.22 11.56 6.07
C THR A 319 -0.70 11.54 5.81
N GLY A 320 -0.20 12.40 4.91
CA GLY A 320 1.20 12.46 4.50
C GLY A 320 1.96 13.70 4.95
N LEU A 321 1.38 14.89 4.83
CA LEU A 321 2.07 16.17 5.09
C LEU A 321 2.72 16.25 6.48
N PRO A 322 2.06 15.87 7.59
CA PRO A 322 2.69 15.92 8.91
C PRO A 322 3.89 14.98 9.03
N GLN A 323 3.96 13.92 8.23
CA GLN A 323 5.09 12.98 8.24
C GLN A 323 6.39 13.63 7.81
N LEU A 324 6.35 14.59 6.88
CA LEU A 324 7.54 15.34 6.44
C LEU A 324 8.20 16.11 7.58
N LEU A 325 7.42 16.52 8.59
CA LEU A 325 7.92 17.21 9.78
C LEU A 325 8.37 16.21 10.86
N VAL A 326 7.63 15.12 11.06
CA VAL A 326 7.86 14.18 12.15
C VAL A 326 9.01 13.23 11.84
N ILE A 327 9.07 12.64 10.64
CA ILE A 327 10.08 11.61 10.28
C ILE A 327 11.52 12.11 10.48
N PRO A 328 11.91 13.33 10.07
CA PRO A 328 13.28 13.82 10.31
C PRO A 328 13.65 13.96 11.79
N LEU A 329 12.66 14.10 12.68
CA LEU A 329 12.87 14.19 14.13
C LEU A 329 13.06 12.81 14.78
N VAL A 330 12.54 11.73 14.17
CA VAL A 330 12.61 10.38 14.73
C VAL A 330 14.04 9.91 15.04
N PRO A 331 15.07 10.13 14.19
CA PRO A 331 16.45 9.79 14.53
C PRO A 331 16.99 10.55 15.77
N LEU A 332 16.49 11.75 16.06
CA LEU A 332 16.84 12.49 17.26
C LEU A 332 16.23 11.85 18.51
N PHE A 333 14.97 11.44 18.43
CA PHE A 333 14.31 10.70 19.51
C PHE A 333 14.97 9.34 19.78
N MET A 334 15.38 8.61 18.73
CA MET A 334 16.09 7.34 18.86
C MET A 334 17.44 7.43 19.60
N LYS A 335 18.04 8.63 19.70
CA LYS A 335 19.25 8.84 20.50
C LYS A 335 18.99 8.86 22.01
N ARG A 336 17.76 9.17 22.43
CA ARG A 336 17.38 9.33 23.85
C ARG A 336 16.38 8.30 24.33
N ILE A 337 15.57 7.77 23.45
CA ILE A 337 14.45 6.86 23.74
C ILE A 337 14.72 5.51 23.10
N ASP A 338 14.43 4.43 23.82
CA ASP A 338 14.52 3.07 23.26
C ASP A 338 13.61 2.95 22.03
N ALA A 339 14.18 2.47 20.92
CA ALA A 339 13.48 2.35 19.66
C ALA A 339 12.24 1.43 19.76
N ARG A 340 12.21 0.44 20.66
CA ARG A 340 11.03 -0.41 20.93
C ARG A 340 9.87 0.40 21.49
N LEU A 341 10.18 1.30 22.42
CA LEU A 341 9.17 2.19 23.00
C LEU A 341 8.61 3.14 21.96
N LEU A 342 9.47 3.70 21.08
CA LEU A 342 9.04 4.55 19.97
C LEU A 342 8.09 3.79 19.03
N VAL A 343 8.44 2.56 18.63
CA VAL A 343 7.56 1.73 17.79
C VAL A 343 6.24 1.47 18.50
N GLY A 344 6.27 1.10 19.79
CA GLY A 344 5.05 0.85 20.58
C GLY A 344 4.15 2.08 20.66
N VAL A 345 4.72 3.25 20.97
CA VAL A 345 3.98 4.52 21.01
C VAL A 345 3.39 4.86 19.64
N GLY A 346 4.18 4.72 18.57
CA GLY A 346 3.71 4.99 17.22
C GLY A 346 2.56 4.06 16.81
N LEU A 347 2.62 2.75 17.14
CA LEU A 347 1.52 1.81 16.90
C LEU A 347 0.26 2.17 17.69
N VAL A 348 0.38 2.60 18.95
CA VAL A 348 -0.76 3.09 19.73
C VAL A 348 -1.38 4.33 19.10
N VAL A 349 -0.56 5.30 18.69
CA VAL A 349 -1.04 6.54 18.04
C VAL A 349 -1.73 6.22 16.71
N PHE A 350 -1.16 5.33 15.90
CA PHE A 350 -1.79 4.90 14.64
C PHE A 350 -3.09 4.13 14.91
N SER A 351 -3.12 3.22 15.89
CA SER A 351 -4.34 2.53 16.30
C SER A 351 -5.43 3.50 16.77
N LEU A 352 -5.05 4.52 17.56
CA LEU A 352 -5.97 5.56 18.01
C LEU A 352 -6.62 6.28 16.83
N SER A 353 -5.85 6.62 15.79
CA SER A 353 -6.41 7.25 14.58
C SER A 353 -7.46 6.36 13.89
N CYS A 354 -7.25 5.05 13.87
CA CYS A 354 -8.25 4.12 13.35
C CYS A 354 -9.52 4.11 14.21
N PHE A 355 -9.39 4.11 15.55
CA PHE A 355 -10.55 4.16 16.45
C PHE A 355 -11.28 5.52 16.42
N MET A 356 -10.62 6.61 16.06
CA MET A 356 -11.29 7.89 15.85
C MET A 356 -12.31 7.83 14.71
N ASN A 357 -12.11 6.96 13.73
CA ASN A 357 -13.03 6.73 12.61
C ASN A 357 -14.18 5.75 12.92
N LEU A 358 -14.41 5.39 14.19
CA LEU A 358 -15.59 4.58 14.59
C LEU A 358 -16.91 5.34 14.51
N TRP A 359 -16.86 6.67 14.59
CA TRP A 359 -18.03 7.55 14.55
C TRP A 359 -18.30 8.14 13.16
N LEU A 360 -17.88 7.42 12.10
CA LEU A 360 -18.22 7.82 10.74
C LEU A 360 -19.75 7.87 10.58
N ASP A 361 -20.22 8.95 9.96
CA ASP A 361 -21.61 9.13 9.54
C ASP A 361 -21.67 9.84 8.18
N ILE A 362 -22.87 10.11 7.68
CA ILE A 362 -23.06 10.73 6.37
C ILE A 362 -22.51 12.17 6.29
N ASP A 363 -22.45 12.87 7.42
CA ASP A 363 -21.96 14.25 7.52
C ASP A 363 -20.46 14.32 7.86
N TYR A 364 -19.82 13.15 8.02
CA TYR A 364 -18.41 13.05 8.41
C TYR A 364 -17.49 13.20 7.19
N ALA A 365 -17.18 14.45 6.88
CA ALA A 365 -16.43 14.85 5.68
C ALA A 365 -15.02 15.36 6.02
N ALA A 366 -14.40 16.09 5.10
CA ALA A 366 -13.02 16.59 5.22
C ALA A 366 -12.67 17.29 6.55
N PRO A 367 -13.49 18.15 7.16
CA PRO A 367 -13.13 18.81 8.41
C PRO A 367 -13.00 17.85 9.60
N GLN A 368 -13.84 16.82 9.65
CA GLN A 368 -13.85 15.82 10.73
C GLN A 368 -12.72 14.81 10.57
N LEU A 369 -12.33 14.49 9.32
CA LEU A 369 -11.23 13.56 9.01
C LEU A 369 -9.85 14.15 9.26
N LEU A 370 -9.71 15.48 9.34
CA LEU A 370 -8.42 16.17 9.54
C LEU A 370 -7.64 15.61 10.74
N TRP A 371 -8.28 15.50 11.89
CA TRP A 371 -7.58 15.04 13.09
C TRP A 371 -7.24 13.56 13.08
N PRO A 372 -8.13 12.63 12.69
CA PRO A 372 -7.77 11.23 12.46
C PRO A 372 -6.58 11.08 11.52
N ASP A 373 -6.54 11.82 10.41
CA ASP A 373 -5.47 11.76 9.42
C ASP A 373 -4.14 12.31 9.93
N VAL A 374 -4.14 13.43 10.65
CA VAL A 374 -2.94 13.99 11.29
C VAL A 374 -2.40 13.02 12.36
N VAL A 375 -3.26 12.46 13.21
CA VAL A 375 -2.85 11.46 14.23
C VAL A 375 -2.29 10.21 13.56
N ARG A 376 -2.90 9.75 12.47
CA ARG A 376 -2.41 8.65 11.64
C ARG A 376 -1.02 8.94 11.09
N ALA A 377 -0.82 10.12 10.51
CA ALA A 377 0.46 10.56 9.96
C ALA A 377 1.57 10.54 11.01
N VAL A 378 1.30 11.05 12.20
CA VAL A 378 2.25 11.05 13.34
C VAL A 378 2.56 9.62 13.77
N GLY A 379 1.55 8.77 13.95
CA GLY A 379 1.74 7.37 14.32
C GLY A 379 2.62 6.61 13.32
N GLN A 380 2.30 6.67 12.04
CA GLN A 380 3.07 6.03 10.97
C GLN A 380 4.52 6.53 10.92
N ALA A 381 4.74 7.83 11.05
CA ALA A 381 6.06 8.45 11.03
C ALA A 381 6.97 7.92 12.15
N ILE A 382 6.43 7.73 13.35
CA ILE A 382 7.18 7.27 14.52
C ILE A 382 7.52 5.78 14.44
N VAL A 383 6.69 4.94 13.77
CA VAL A 383 6.88 3.47 13.72
C VAL A 383 7.98 3.08 12.75
N MET A 384 7.96 3.58 11.53
CA MET A 384 8.67 3.01 10.38
C MET A 384 10.19 2.97 10.55
N THR A 385 10.79 4.12 10.94
CA THR A 385 12.24 4.26 11.09
C THR A 385 12.81 3.39 12.21
N PRO A 386 12.29 3.42 13.45
CA PRO A 386 12.86 2.60 14.52
C PRO A 386 12.58 1.11 14.35
N LEU A 387 11.45 0.73 13.75
CA LEU A 387 11.15 -0.68 13.45
C LEU A 387 12.17 -1.26 12.47
N SER A 388 12.45 -0.54 11.37
CA SER A 388 13.47 -0.94 10.40
C SER A 388 14.85 -1.02 11.04
N ALA A 389 15.21 -0.06 11.88
CA ALA A 389 16.51 -0.03 12.55
C ALA A 389 16.69 -1.21 13.52
N ILE A 390 15.67 -1.53 14.34
CA ILE A 390 15.74 -2.67 15.29
C ILE A 390 15.77 -4.01 14.57
N ALA A 391 14.97 -4.17 13.52
CA ALA A 391 14.95 -5.41 12.75
C ALA A 391 16.34 -5.73 12.16
N MET A 392 17.09 -4.71 11.75
CA MET A 392 18.42 -4.87 11.15
C MET A 392 19.56 -5.00 12.16
N VAL A 393 19.30 -4.94 13.47
CA VAL A 393 20.34 -5.13 14.50
C VAL A 393 20.89 -6.55 14.42
N GLY A 394 22.23 -6.65 14.28
CA GLY A 394 22.94 -7.94 14.19
C GLY A 394 22.91 -8.59 12.80
N ILE A 395 22.43 -7.89 11.78
CA ILE A 395 22.56 -8.32 10.38
C ILE A 395 23.92 -7.87 9.85
N ALA A 396 24.69 -8.83 9.32
CA ALA A 396 25.98 -8.52 8.71
C ALA A 396 25.80 -7.72 7.40
N PRO A 397 26.74 -6.83 7.04
CA PRO A 397 26.67 -6.07 5.78
C PRO A 397 26.51 -6.95 4.53
N ALA A 398 27.09 -8.16 4.54
CA ALA A 398 26.96 -9.12 3.46
C ALA A 398 25.54 -9.70 3.32
N GLU A 399 24.74 -9.70 4.38
CA GLU A 399 23.36 -10.21 4.43
C GLU A 399 22.33 -9.08 4.31
N ALA A 400 22.77 -7.82 4.25
CA ALA A 400 21.89 -6.64 4.25
C ALA A 400 20.90 -6.64 3.06
N GLY A 401 21.32 -7.11 1.90
CA GLY A 401 20.48 -7.25 0.72
C GLY A 401 19.35 -8.27 0.91
N ALA A 402 19.70 -9.48 1.35
CA ALA A 402 18.73 -10.54 1.63
C ALA A 402 17.75 -10.14 2.74
N ALA A 403 18.25 -9.52 3.82
CA ALA A 403 17.41 -9.00 4.91
C ALA A 403 16.47 -7.88 4.43
N SER A 404 16.96 -6.94 3.62
CA SER A 404 16.16 -5.87 3.02
C SER A 404 15.05 -6.43 2.13
N GLY A 405 15.39 -7.36 1.24
CA GLY A 405 14.43 -8.02 0.35
C GLY A 405 13.31 -8.69 1.13
N LEU A 406 13.67 -9.54 2.11
CA LEU A 406 12.71 -10.28 2.94
C LEU A 406 11.85 -9.34 3.81
N PHE A 407 12.45 -8.30 4.41
CA PHE A 407 11.74 -7.32 5.22
C PHE A 407 10.68 -6.53 4.40
N ASN A 408 11.04 -6.08 3.20
CA ASN A 408 10.11 -5.37 2.32
C ASN A 408 9.08 -6.31 1.69
N MET A 409 9.47 -7.53 1.29
CA MET A 409 8.54 -8.56 0.82
C MET A 409 7.44 -8.84 1.85
N MET A 410 7.79 -9.01 3.12
CA MET A 410 6.83 -9.27 4.19
C MET A 410 5.89 -8.08 4.45
N ARG A 411 6.38 -6.84 4.29
CA ARG A 411 5.52 -5.65 4.36
C ARG A 411 4.51 -5.62 3.21
N ASN A 412 4.96 -5.87 1.98
CA ASN A 412 4.09 -5.86 0.80
C ASN A 412 3.08 -7.01 0.86
N LEU A 413 3.51 -8.21 1.30
CA LEU A 413 2.61 -9.34 1.52
C LEU A 413 1.56 -9.03 2.61
N GLY A 414 1.99 -8.39 3.71
CA GLY A 414 1.08 -7.89 4.73
C GLY A 414 0.07 -6.92 4.16
N GLY A 415 0.51 -6.02 3.28
CA GLY A 415 -0.36 -5.07 2.59
C GLY A 415 -1.39 -5.74 1.68
N ALA A 416 -0.98 -6.68 0.83
CA ALA A 416 -1.87 -7.41 -0.06
C ALA A 416 -2.94 -8.20 0.73
N ILE A 417 -2.51 -8.95 1.76
CA ILE A 417 -3.43 -9.69 2.64
C ILE A 417 -4.34 -8.72 3.40
N GLY A 418 -3.81 -7.57 3.86
CA GLY A 418 -4.57 -6.56 4.58
C GLY A 418 -5.67 -5.94 3.75
N THR A 419 -5.38 -5.56 2.52
CA THR A 419 -6.36 -5.00 1.59
C THR A 419 -7.45 -6.02 1.28
N ALA A 420 -7.11 -7.24 0.88
CA ALA A 420 -8.06 -8.30 0.58
C ALA A 420 -8.95 -8.68 1.79
N ALA A 421 -8.34 -8.80 2.98
CA ALA A 421 -9.06 -9.12 4.21
C ALA A 421 -10.05 -8.01 4.59
N VAL A 422 -9.64 -6.74 4.48
CA VAL A 422 -10.50 -5.60 4.82
C VAL A 422 -11.61 -5.42 3.80
N GLU A 423 -11.36 -5.63 2.51
CA GLU A 423 -12.37 -5.59 1.46
C GLU A 423 -13.44 -6.66 1.67
N THR A 424 -13.02 -7.88 1.95
CA THR A 424 -13.94 -8.99 2.28
C THR A 424 -14.73 -8.71 3.56
N PHE A 425 -14.05 -8.21 4.59
CA PHE A 425 -14.68 -7.86 5.86
C PHE A 425 -15.71 -6.74 5.65
N PHE A 426 -15.38 -5.71 4.87
CA PHE A 426 -16.29 -4.63 4.50
C PHE A 426 -17.55 -5.18 3.83
N THR A 427 -17.42 -6.02 2.79
CA THR A 427 -18.54 -6.61 2.08
C THR A 427 -19.47 -7.40 3.03
N LYS A 428 -18.88 -8.21 3.93
CA LYS A 428 -19.67 -8.98 4.90
C LYS A 428 -20.32 -8.11 5.96
N ARG A 429 -19.66 -7.03 6.41
CA ARG A 429 -20.21 -6.10 7.41
C ARG A 429 -21.30 -5.21 6.79
N GLU A 430 -21.13 -4.74 5.57
CA GLU A 430 -22.17 -4.00 4.85
C GLU A 430 -23.44 -4.86 4.69
N GLN A 431 -23.30 -6.12 4.24
CA GLN A 431 -24.41 -7.07 4.15
C GLN A 431 -25.07 -7.31 5.51
N PHE A 432 -24.29 -7.50 6.57
CA PHE A 432 -24.80 -7.70 7.93
C PHE A 432 -25.60 -6.48 8.41
N HIS A 433 -25.04 -5.27 8.31
CA HIS A 433 -25.72 -4.05 8.73
C HIS A 433 -26.97 -3.78 7.89
N SER A 434 -26.89 -3.98 6.56
CA SER A 434 -28.03 -3.86 5.66
C SER A 434 -29.15 -4.81 6.06
N PHE A 435 -28.81 -6.08 6.37
CA PHE A 435 -29.80 -7.06 6.85
C PHE A 435 -30.44 -6.63 8.18
N ILE A 436 -29.65 -6.21 9.17
CA ILE A 436 -30.17 -5.78 10.48
C ILE A 436 -31.06 -4.55 10.35
N ILE A 437 -30.65 -3.52 9.59
CA ILE A 437 -31.44 -2.32 9.39
C ILE A 437 -32.74 -2.66 8.67
N ASN A 438 -32.68 -3.46 7.59
CA ASN A 438 -33.88 -3.89 6.84
C ASN A 438 -34.86 -4.69 7.72
N ALA A 439 -34.39 -5.51 8.66
CA ALA A 439 -35.23 -6.24 9.56
C ALA A 439 -36.05 -5.31 10.49
N HIS A 440 -35.57 -4.10 10.75
CA HIS A 440 -36.23 -3.08 11.57
C HIS A 440 -36.99 -2.04 10.73
N VAL A 441 -36.94 -2.07 9.42
CA VAL A 441 -37.67 -1.16 8.52
C VAL A 441 -38.78 -1.95 7.84
N SER A 442 -40.02 -1.75 8.31
CA SER A 442 -41.19 -2.44 7.78
C SER A 442 -42.31 -1.44 7.49
N LEU A 443 -43.06 -1.69 6.42
CA LEU A 443 -44.27 -0.92 6.10
C LEU A 443 -45.34 -1.00 7.20
N LEU A 444 -45.23 -1.93 8.14
CA LEU A 444 -46.08 -2.02 9.32
C LEU A 444 -45.71 -1.01 10.41
N GLN A 445 -44.48 -0.48 10.37
CA GLN A 445 -44.04 0.52 11.36
C GLN A 445 -44.54 1.92 10.97
N PRO A 446 -45.10 2.69 11.95
CA PRO A 446 -45.57 4.05 11.68
C PRO A 446 -44.47 4.98 11.14
N ALA A 447 -43.27 4.95 11.73
CA ALA A 447 -42.15 5.80 11.32
C ALA A 447 -41.72 5.54 9.86
N THR A 448 -41.72 4.28 9.41
CA THR A 448 -41.39 3.93 8.00
C THR A 448 -42.44 4.50 7.04
N ARG A 449 -43.74 4.39 7.41
CA ARG A 449 -44.83 4.94 6.60
C ARG A 449 -44.79 6.46 6.52
N GLU A 450 -44.53 7.11 7.67
CA GLU A 450 -44.37 8.56 7.73
C GLU A 450 -43.22 9.04 6.85
N ARG A 451 -42.06 8.40 6.95
CA ARG A 451 -40.90 8.74 6.11
C ARG A 451 -41.18 8.54 4.62
N ILE A 452 -41.86 7.47 4.23
CA ILE A 452 -42.29 7.25 2.84
C ILE A 452 -43.26 8.35 2.40
N ALA A 453 -44.21 8.74 3.23
CA ALA A 453 -45.16 9.80 2.91
C ALA A 453 -44.46 11.17 2.74
N ASP A 454 -43.50 11.50 3.61
CA ASP A 454 -42.70 12.71 3.51
C ASP A 454 -41.91 12.74 2.20
N LEU A 455 -41.27 11.63 1.84
CA LEU A 455 -40.53 11.49 0.58
C LEU A 455 -41.47 11.56 -0.63
N GLN A 456 -42.63 10.96 -0.57
CA GLN A 456 -43.66 11.12 -1.62
C GLN A 456 -44.05 12.59 -1.82
N GLN A 457 -44.31 13.30 -0.73
CA GLN A 457 -44.66 14.72 -0.78
C GLN A 457 -43.50 15.53 -1.35
N TYR A 458 -42.26 15.23 -0.97
CA TYR A 458 -41.07 15.87 -1.49
C TYR A 458 -40.94 15.66 -3.01
N PHE A 459 -41.08 14.42 -3.49
CA PHE A 459 -40.98 14.11 -4.92
C PHE A 459 -42.13 14.70 -5.76
N LEU A 460 -43.32 14.82 -5.19
CA LEU A 460 -44.44 15.48 -5.83
C LEU A 460 -44.20 16.99 -6.03
N THR A 461 -43.47 17.62 -5.10
CA THR A 461 -43.23 19.08 -5.14
C THR A 461 -41.99 19.48 -5.92
N HIS A 462 -40.96 18.65 -5.94
CA HIS A 462 -39.64 18.98 -6.51
C HIS A 462 -39.27 18.15 -7.76
N GLY A 463 -40.11 17.19 -8.14
CA GLY A 463 -39.83 16.23 -9.20
C GLY A 463 -38.90 15.10 -8.74
N ALA A 464 -39.12 13.89 -9.24
CA ALA A 464 -38.41 12.68 -8.81
C ALA A 464 -36.95 12.63 -9.23
N ALA A 465 -36.56 13.33 -10.27
CA ALA A 465 -35.22 13.25 -10.86
C ALA A 465 -34.14 14.02 -10.08
N SER A 466 -34.50 14.84 -9.07
CA SER A 466 -33.56 15.80 -8.47
C SER A 466 -32.84 15.30 -7.19
N THR A 467 -33.16 14.12 -6.67
CA THR A 467 -32.73 13.71 -5.32
C THR A 467 -32.05 12.36 -5.20
N VAL A 468 -31.97 11.59 -6.28
CA VAL A 468 -31.24 10.31 -6.25
C VAL A 468 -29.82 10.59 -6.78
N ASN A 469 -28.82 10.47 -5.92
CA ASN A 469 -27.43 10.47 -6.37
C ASN A 469 -27.26 9.33 -7.39
N PRO A 470 -27.04 9.62 -8.70
CA PRO A 470 -27.00 8.60 -9.74
C PRO A 470 -25.95 7.52 -9.52
N GLN A 471 -24.92 7.83 -8.73
CA GLN A 471 -23.82 6.92 -8.42
C GLN A 471 -24.21 5.81 -7.43
N LEU A 472 -25.33 5.96 -6.70
CA LEU A 472 -25.85 4.94 -5.76
C LEU A 472 -26.81 3.96 -6.42
N LEU A 473 -27.20 4.17 -7.68
CA LEU A 473 -28.06 3.27 -8.45
C LEU A 473 -27.19 2.32 -9.28
N SER A 474 -27.38 1.02 -9.14
CA SER A 474 -26.84 0.05 -10.11
C SER A 474 -27.35 0.37 -11.51
N GLY A 475 -26.50 0.24 -12.55
CA GLY A 475 -26.78 0.71 -13.92
C GLY A 475 -28.13 0.28 -14.53
N ASN A 476 -28.68 -0.87 -14.11
CA ASN A 476 -30.01 -1.34 -14.53
C ASN A 476 -31.17 -0.53 -13.93
N LEU A 477 -31.01 0.01 -12.73
CA LEU A 477 -32.02 0.85 -12.07
C LEU A 477 -32.02 2.29 -12.60
N GLN A 478 -30.88 2.80 -13.03
CA GLN A 478 -30.81 4.10 -13.72
C GLN A 478 -31.57 4.09 -15.04
N GLN A 479 -31.41 3.06 -15.86
CA GLN A 479 -32.15 2.90 -17.13
C GLN A 479 -33.66 2.74 -16.89
N TYR A 480 -34.05 2.01 -15.83
CA TYR A 480 -35.44 1.79 -15.46
C TYR A 480 -36.13 3.09 -14.99
N ALA A 481 -35.44 3.89 -14.17
CA ALA A 481 -35.94 5.17 -13.68
C ALA A 481 -36.09 6.20 -14.80
N MET A 482 -35.20 6.22 -15.81
CA MET A 482 -35.29 7.08 -16.98
C MET A 482 -36.38 6.63 -17.99
N ALA A 483 -36.65 5.32 -18.07
CA ALA A 483 -37.64 4.78 -19.02
C ALA A 483 -39.10 4.90 -18.55
N GLN A 484 -39.32 5.01 -17.24
CA GLN A 484 -40.63 5.08 -16.63
C GLN A 484 -41.09 6.50 -16.27
N GLY A 485 -40.75 7.53 -16.98
CA GLY A 485 -41.10 8.92 -16.68
C GLY A 485 -42.20 9.04 -15.62
N ALA A 486 -41.96 9.69 -14.49
CA ALA A 486 -42.78 9.75 -13.30
C ALA A 486 -44.25 10.23 -13.58
N ALA A 487 -45.05 9.35 -14.09
CA ALA A 487 -46.46 9.62 -14.40
C ALA A 487 -47.34 8.89 -13.36
N GLY A 488 -47.62 9.58 -12.26
CA GLY A 488 -48.66 9.15 -11.31
C GLY A 488 -48.19 8.86 -9.88
N VAL A 489 -49.12 8.94 -8.93
CA VAL A 489 -48.94 8.71 -7.48
C VAL A 489 -48.28 7.36 -7.18
N ALA A 490 -48.48 6.34 -8.04
CA ALA A 490 -47.87 5.02 -7.89
C ALA A 490 -46.37 5.04 -8.21
N GLY A 491 -45.91 5.84 -9.18
CA GLY A 491 -44.48 6.01 -9.48
C GLY A 491 -43.74 6.69 -8.32
N VAL A 492 -44.31 7.76 -7.77
CA VAL A 492 -43.74 8.51 -6.65
C VAL A 492 -43.62 7.66 -5.39
N TRP A 493 -44.58 6.75 -5.13
CA TRP A 493 -44.47 5.81 -4.03
C TRP A 493 -43.29 4.83 -4.21
N HIS A 494 -43.12 4.32 -5.40
CA HIS A 494 -42.02 3.41 -5.71
C HIS A 494 -40.66 4.09 -5.54
N GLU A 495 -40.54 5.33 -5.99
CA GLU A 495 -39.33 6.15 -5.78
C GLU A 495 -39.04 6.45 -4.31
N ALA A 496 -40.09 6.73 -3.52
CA ALA A 496 -39.94 6.93 -2.08
C ALA A 496 -39.44 5.67 -1.38
N VAL A 497 -39.92 4.48 -1.76
CA VAL A 497 -39.45 3.19 -1.24
C VAL A 497 -37.99 2.93 -1.66
N ILE A 498 -37.62 3.21 -2.92
CA ILE A 498 -36.25 3.11 -3.39
C ILE A 498 -35.32 4.05 -2.60
N ALA A 499 -35.75 5.28 -2.35
CA ALA A 499 -34.98 6.26 -1.58
C ALA A 499 -34.74 5.79 -0.12
N VAL A 500 -35.73 5.16 0.53
CA VAL A 500 -35.54 4.53 1.84
C VAL A 500 -34.52 3.39 1.75
N GLY A 501 -34.63 2.52 0.74
CA GLY A 501 -33.67 1.45 0.50
C GLY A 501 -32.24 1.95 0.28
N ASN A 502 -32.05 3.02 -0.48
CA ASN A 502 -30.76 3.67 -0.70
C ASN A 502 -30.19 4.27 0.60
N THR A 503 -31.04 4.88 1.44
CA THR A 503 -30.64 5.40 2.75
C THR A 503 -30.16 4.28 3.67
N ILE A 504 -30.85 3.14 3.68
CA ILE A 504 -30.44 1.95 4.45
C ILE A 504 -29.08 1.45 3.97
N ARG A 505 -28.91 1.32 2.65
CA ARG A 505 -27.63 0.87 2.07
C ARG A 505 -26.50 1.85 2.40
N ALA A 506 -26.71 3.15 2.23
CA ALA A 506 -25.73 4.17 2.56
C ALA A 506 -25.30 4.08 4.03
N GLN A 507 -26.25 3.93 4.95
CA GLN A 507 -25.96 3.79 6.38
C GLN A 507 -25.21 2.48 6.68
N ALA A 508 -25.59 1.36 6.06
CA ALA A 508 -24.89 0.08 6.21
C ALA A 508 -23.46 0.15 5.68
N THR A 509 -23.24 0.84 4.57
CA THR A 509 -21.93 1.10 3.99
C THR A 509 -21.04 1.90 4.95
N ILE A 510 -21.56 2.98 5.54
CA ILE A 510 -20.80 3.80 6.52
C ILE A 510 -20.41 2.96 7.75
N MET A 511 -21.35 2.19 8.30
CA MET A 511 -21.09 1.29 9.43
C MET A 511 -20.05 0.21 9.06
N GLY A 512 -20.08 -0.30 7.81
CA GLY A 512 -19.08 -1.22 7.28
C GLY A 512 -17.68 -0.62 7.28
N TYR A 513 -17.51 0.64 6.84
CA TYR A 513 -16.22 1.35 6.91
C TYR A 513 -15.75 1.56 8.36
N ALA A 514 -16.63 1.96 9.27
CA ALA A 514 -16.30 2.13 10.69
C ALA A 514 -15.77 0.82 11.29
N ASP A 515 -16.43 -0.31 11.02
CA ASP A 515 -15.99 -1.63 11.47
C ASP A 515 -14.64 -2.04 10.90
N CYS A 516 -14.36 -1.68 9.64
CA CYS A 516 -13.03 -1.91 9.02
C CYS A 516 -11.94 -1.10 9.72
N PHE A 517 -12.17 0.16 10.04
CA PHE A 517 -11.22 0.96 10.84
C PHE A 517 -11.03 0.38 12.24
N ALA A 518 -12.07 -0.14 12.87
CA ALA A 518 -11.96 -0.86 14.14
C ALA A 518 -11.03 -2.08 14.03
N LEU A 519 -11.22 -2.90 12.99
CA LEU A 519 -10.39 -4.06 12.73
C LEU A 519 -8.91 -3.66 12.58
N LEU A 520 -8.62 -2.61 11.81
CA LEU A 520 -7.25 -2.09 11.65
C LEU A 520 -6.66 -1.61 12.98
N GLY A 521 -7.45 -0.92 13.80
CA GLY A 521 -7.05 -0.52 15.14
C GLY A 521 -6.63 -1.72 16.00
N VAL A 522 -7.43 -2.80 16.00
CA VAL A 522 -7.14 -4.04 16.72
C VAL A 522 -5.87 -4.73 16.19
N VAL A 523 -5.67 -4.80 14.87
CA VAL A 523 -4.45 -5.37 14.27
C VAL A 523 -3.21 -4.59 14.69
N LEU A 524 -3.29 -3.26 14.76
CA LEU A 524 -2.17 -2.41 15.21
C LEU A 524 -1.88 -2.61 16.71
N VAL A 525 -2.89 -2.78 17.55
CA VAL A 525 -2.69 -3.15 18.97
C VAL A 525 -2.02 -4.52 19.06
N ALA A 526 -2.47 -5.50 18.27
CA ALA A 526 -1.84 -6.82 18.23
C ALA A 526 -0.37 -6.77 17.77
N ALA A 527 -0.02 -5.83 16.88
CA ALA A 527 1.35 -5.62 16.42
C ALA A 527 2.31 -5.15 17.54
N ILE A 528 1.78 -4.67 18.67
CA ILE A 528 2.61 -4.31 19.85
C ILE A 528 3.23 -5.57 20.49
N LEU A 529 2.57 -6.73 20.42
CA LEU A 529 3.05 -7.97 21.03
C LEU A 529 4.44 -8.41 20.51
N PRO A 530 4.66 -8.58 19.19
CA PRO A 530 6.00 -8.92 18.69
C PRO A 530 7.02 -7.83 19.01
N ILE A 531 6.63 -6.55 19.05
CA ILE A 531 7.55 -5.45 19.37
C ILE A 531 8.00 -5.49 20.85
N ALA A 532 7.10 -5.80 21.75
CA ALA A 532 7.43 -5.96 23.18
C ALA A 532 8.42 -7.10 23.43
N LEU A 533 8.45 -8.12 22.58
CA LEU A 533 9.35 -9.27 22.67
C LEU A 533 10.73 -9.02 22.04
N LEU A 534 10.96 -7.90 21.35
CA LEU A 534 12.28 -7.55 20.79
C LEU A 534 13.33 -7.38 21.90
N ARG A 535 14.56 -7.77 21.62
CA ARG A 535 15.68 -7.45 22.51
C ARG A 535 16.14 -6.02 22.27
N LYS A 536 16.58 -5.36 23.35
CA LYS A 536 17.16 -4.03 23.30
C LYS A 536 18.31 -4.03 22.27
N GLY A 537 18.16 -3.26 21.20
CA GLY A 537 19.28 -3.01 20.31
C GLY A 537 20.29 -2.18 21.09
N THR A 538 21.49 -2.71 21.31
CA THR A 538 22.61 -1.87 21.75
C THR A 538 22.82 -0.84 20.65
N GLY A 539 22.35 0.38 20.88
CA GLY A 539 22.61 1.51 20.00
C GLY A 539 24.09 1.56 19.69
N ALA A 540 24.48 2.02 18.52
CA ALA A 540 25.85 2.23 18.09
C ALA A 540 26.56 3.14 19.11
N GLY A 541 27.12 2.55 20.18
CA GLY A 541 27.74 3.25 21.31
C GLY A 541 28.09 2.34 22.49
N GLY A 542 27.69 1.06 22.49
CA GLY A 542 28.06 0.10 23.51
C GLY A 542 29.12 -0.86 23.00
N ALA A 543 30.39 -0.52 23.18
CA ALA A 543 31.50 -1.47 23.11
C ALA A 543 31.25 -2.63 24.11
N ALA A 544 31.59 -3.83 23.66
CA ALA A 544 31.61 -5.03 24.49
C ALA A 544 32.28 -4.79 25.86
N HIS A 545 31.61 -5.20 26.90
CA HIS A 545 32.26 -5.72 28.12
C HIS A 545 31.95 -7.20 28.24
#